data_8c2c8c5c4e583a14eb2bf8374f34fbd7
#
_entry.id   8c2c8c5c4e583a14eb2bf8374f34fbd7
#
_cell.length_a   1.000
_cell.length_b   1.000
_cell.length_c   1.000
_cell.angle_alpha   90.00
_cell.angle_beta   90.00
_cell.angle_gamma   90.00
#
_symmetry.space_group_name_H-M   'P 1'
#
loop_
_entity.id
_entity.type
_entity.pdbx_description
1 polymer ?
#
loop_
_entity_poly.entity_id
_entity_poly.type
_entity_poly.pdbx_seq_one_letter_code
_entity_poly.pdbx_strand_id
1 'polypeptide(L)'
;GKLDPELGKEVLAALHSVLWGEGPLAPRFDRWVVALTAVGGETPKWMLVTAPLTLVHPQDHVCIRATAFKAQTSSLAPRLDLSGAPQYSLYDRALTMAKRVRDKVTDRGFAPTDMLDVHDFVRFTLSASAKKAIAAARG
;
A
#
# COMPACT_ATOMS: atom_id res chain seq x y z
N GLY A 1 -14.16 -22.44 11.61
CA GLY A 1 -14.33 -22.14 13.02
C GLY A 1 -15.01 -20.81 13.22
N LYS A 2 -15.80 -20.66 14.28
CA LYS A 2 -16.40 -19.37 14.61
C LYS A 2 -15.31 -18.47 15.15
N LEU A 3 -15.25 -17.23 14.64
CA LEU A 3 -14.37 -16.19 15.18
C LEU A 3 -14.78 -15.93 16.65
N ASP A 4 -13.79 -15.82 17.54
CA ASP A 4 -14.03 -15.39 18.91
C ASP A 4 -14.71 -14.01 18.89
N PRO A 5 -15.87 -13.82 19.56
CA PRO A 5 -16.58 -12.55 19.56
C PRO A 5 -15.74 -11.36 20.04
N GLU A 6 -14.86 -11.54 21.02
CA GLU A 6 -13.98 -10.48 21.52
C GLU A 6 -12.90 -10.11 20.49
N LEU A 7 -12.35 -11.11 19.81
CA LEU A 7 -11.41 -10.90 18.71
C LEU A 7 -12.08 -10.17 17.55
N GLY A 8 -13.34 -10.52 17.23
CA GLY A 8 -14.13 -9.82 16.23
C GLY A 8 -14.35 -8.34 16.55
N LYS A 9 -14.67 -8.03 17.82
CA LYS A 9 -14.82 -6.64 18.29
C LYS A 9 -13.51 -5.86 18.16
N GLU A 10 -12.39 -6.47 18.54
CA GLU A 10 -11.08 -5.81 18.43
C GLU A 10 -10.71 -5.52 16.97
N VAL A 11 -10.95 -6.43 16.06
CA VAL A 11 -10.71 -6.22 14.61
C VAL A 11 -11.54 -5.05 14.09
N LEU A 12 -12.83 -4.99 14.43
CA LEU A 12 -13.69 -3.90 14.01
C LEU A 12 -13.26 -2.56 14.64
N ALA A 13 -12.86 -2.56 15.90
CA ALA A 13 -12.35 -1.37 16.58
C ALA A 13 -11.03 -0.89 15.97
N ALA A 14 -10.12 -1.80 15.65
CA ALA A 14 -8.85 -1.48 15.02
C ALA A 14 -9.05 -0.96 13.58
N LEU A 15 -9.95 -1.57 12.81
CA LEU A 15 -10.31 -1.12 11.47
C LEU A 15 -10.93 0.29 11.52
N HIS A 16 -11.91 0.52 12.39
CA HIS A 16 -12.51 1.83 12.56
C HIS A 16 -11.45 2.87 12.95
N SER A 17 -10.59 2.53 13.90
CA SER A 17 -9.51 3.43 14.35
C SER A 17 -8.54 3.78 13.24
N VAL A 18 -8.09 2.81 12.43
CA VAL A 18 -7.14 3.09 11.34
C VAL A 18 -7.75 3.92 10.23
N LEU A 19 -9.05 3.79 9.98
CA LEU A 19 -9.77 4.52 8.92
C LEU A 19 -10.21 5.92 9.36
N TRP A 20 -10.74 6.07 10.57
CA TRP A 20 -11.39 7.30 11.03
C TRP A 20 -10.96 7.80 12.41
N GLY A 21 -9.99 7.13 13.06
CA GLY A 21 -9.51 7.56 14.36
C GLY A 21 -8.77 8.89 14.30
N GLU A 22 -8.70 9.56 15.45
CA GLU A 22 -7.98 10.81 15.63
C GLU A 22 -6.51 10.58 16.01
N GLY A 23 -5.68 11.59 15.80
CA GLY A 23 -4.26 11.57 16.13
C GLY A 23 -3.38 10.83 15.11
N PRO A 24 -2.13 10.54 15.47
CA PRO A 24 -1.15 9.95 14.54
C PRO A 24 -1.61 8.61 13.98
N LEU A 25 -1.37 8.40 12.69
CA LEU A 25 -1.72 7.15 12.01
C LEU A 25 -0.84 5.97 12.47
N ALA A 26 0.40 6.22 12.84
CA ALA A 26 1.37 5.17 13.20
C ALA A 26 0.84 4.15 14.23
N PRO A 27 0.41 4.54 15.44
CA PRO A 27 -0.09 3.57 16.41
C PRO A 27 -1.40 2.90 15.98
N ARG A 28 -2.24 3.58 15.20
CA ARG A 28 -3.48 3.02 14.67
C ARG A 28 -3.23 1.97 13.59
N PHE A 29 -2.24 2.21 12.73
CA PHE A 29 -1.78 1.28 11.71
C PHE A 29 -1.20 0.00 12.34
N ASP A 30 -0.32 0.15 13.32
CA ASP A 30 0.31 -0.98 13.99
C ASP A 30 -0.72 -1.80 14.78
N ARG A 31 -1.70 -1.17 15.44
CA ARG A 31 -2.85 -1.85 16.06
C ARG A 31 -3.65 -2.66 15.04
N TRP A 32 -3.89 -2.11 13.85
CA TRP A 32 -4.60 -2.80 12.77
C TRP A 32 -3.83 -4.05 12.30
N VAL A 33 -2.51 -3.96 12.13
CA VAL A 33 -1.66 -5.11 11.79
C VAL A 33 -1.72 -6.19 12.88
N VAL A 34 -1.66 -5.80 14.16
CA VAL A 34 -1.77 -6.73 15.30
C VAL A 34 -3.12 -7.44 15.30
N ALA A 35 -4.22 -6.72 15.11
CA ALA A 35 -5.56 -7.29 15.06
C ALA A 35 -5.73 -8.31 13.91
N LEU A 36 -5.22 -7.99 12.72
CA LEU A 36 -5.22 -8.91 11.58
C LEU A 36 -4.36 -10.16 11.85
N THR A 37 -3.20 -9.99 12.47
CA THR A 37 -2.33 -11.11 12.86
C THR A 37 -3.05 -12.05 13.84
N ALA A 38 -3.75 -11.49 14.82
CA ALA A 38 -4.48 -12.30 15.81
C ALA A 38 -5.61 -13.13 15.19
N VAL A 39 -6.29 -12.59 14.18
CA VAL A 39 -7.37 -13.32 13.47
C VAL A 39 -6.80 -14.36 12.50
N GLY A 40 -5.78 -13.99 11.74
CA GLY A 40 -5.21 -14.84 10.70
C GLY A 40 -4.25 -15.91 11.22
N GLY A 41 -3.72 -15.73 12.44
CA GLY A 41 -2.67 -16.59 13.01
C GLY A 41 -1.30 -16.44 12.35
N GLU A 42 -1.19 -15.55 11.37
CA GLU A 42 0.05 -15.26 10.63
C GLU A 42 0.17 -13.76 10.29
N THR A 43 1.35 -13.35 9.92
CA THR A 43 1.59 -11.97 9.47
C THR A 43 0.74 -11.62 8.24
N PRO A 44 -0.09 -10.57 8.29
CA PRO A 44 -0.92 -10.18 7.17
C PRO A 44 -0.08 -9.68 5.99
N LYS A 45 -0.58 -9.90 4.78
CA LYS A 45 0.04 -9.36 3.56
C LYS A 45 -0.21 -7.85 3.47
N TRP A 46 0.73 -7.13 2.90
CA TRP A 46 0.66 -5.69 2.68
C TRP A 46 -0.66 -5.23 2.05
N MET A 47 -1.13 -5.94 1.03
CA MET A 47 -2.38 -5.60 0.36
C MET A 47 -3.58 -5.67 1.30
N LEU A 48 -3.64 -6.68 2.17
CA LEU A 48 -4.73 -6.83 3.14
C LEU A 48 -4.75 -5.66 4.15
N VAL A 49 -3.58 -5.22 4.57
CA VAL A 49 -3.45 -4.11 5.53
C VAL A 49 -3.81 -2.76 4.89
N THR A 50 -3.38 -2.52 3.65
CA THR A 50 -3.44 -1.19 3.03
C THR A 50 -4.64 -0.97 2.12
N ALA A 51 -5.29 -2.02 1.63
CA ALA A 51 -6.47 -1.90 0.77
C ALA A 51 -7.63 -1.14 1.42
N PRO A 52 -8.02 -1.39 2.68
CA PRO A 52 -9.10 -0.63 3.32
C PRO A 52 -8.81 0.87 3.38
N LEU A 53 -7.58 1.26 3.71
CA LEU A 53 -7.14 2.65 3.75
C LEU A 53 -7.31 3.33 2.38
N THR A 54 -6.87 2.66 1.32
CA THR A 54 -6.93 3.21 -0.04
C THR A 54 -8.36 3.26 -0.58
N LEU A 55 -9.20 2.27 -0.27
CA LEU A 55 -10.58 2.25 -0.72
C LEU A 55 -11.44 3.32 -0.06
N VAL A 56 -11.15 3.65 1.21
CA VAL A 56 -11.90 4.66 1.97
C VAL A 56 -11.33 6.07 1.75
N HIS A 57 -10.00 6.19 1.66
CA HIS A 57 -9.30 7.47 1.49
C HIS A 57 -8.34 7.42 0.29
N PRO A 58 -8.85 7.30 -0.93
CA PRO A 58 -8.04 7.05 -2.13
C PRO A 58 -7.11 8.21 -2.51
N GLN A 59 -7.37 9.42 -2.00
CA GLN A 59 -6.50 10.58 -2.24
C GLN A 59 -5.24 10.56 -1.36
N ASP A 60 -5.31 9.93 -0.20
CA ASP A 60 -4.28 10.02 0.83
C ASP A 60 -3.45 8.74 0.97
N HIS A 61 -4.03 7.60 0.61
CA HIS A 61 -3.45 6.28 0.87
C HIS A 61 -3.26 5.46 -0.41
N VAL A 62 -2.21 4.64 -0.43
CA VAL A 62 -1.91 3.72 -1.53
C VAL A 62 -2.01 2.27 -1.07
N CYS A 63 -2.63 1.44 -1.89
CA CYS A 63 -2.62 -0.01 -1.71
C CYS A 63 -1.24 -0.57 -2.10
N ILE A 64 -0.60 -1.30 -1.19
CA ILE A 64 0.72 -1.87 -1.43
C ILE A 64 0.61 -3.32 -1.86
N ARG A 65 0.98 -3.57 -3.11
CA ARG A 65 1.27 -4.90 -3.61
C ARG A 65 2.80 -5.07 -3.67
N ALA A 66 3.38 -5.79 -2.71
CA ALA A 66 4.83 -5.87 -2.54
C ALA A 66 5.57 -6.28 -3.83
N THR A 67 5.02 -7.23 -4.60
CA THR A 67 5.59 -7.67 -5.87
C THR A 67 5.61 -6.58 -6.94
N ALA A 68 4.58 -5.75 -7.02
CA ALA A 68 4.53 -4.63 -7.96
C ALA A 68 5.47 -3.49 -7.52
N PHE A 69 5.49 -3.21 -6.21
CA PHE A 69 6.36 -2.17 -5.66
C PHE A 69 7.84 -2.52 -5.69
N LYS A 70 8.21 -3.80 -5.66
CA LYS A 70 9.62 -4.25 -5.68
C LYS A 70 10.41 -3.66 -6.85
N ALA A 71 9.83 -3.61 -8.04
CA ALA A 71 10.51 -3.05 -9.20
C ALA A 71 10.72 -1.53 -9.10
N GLN A 72 9.80 -0.82 -8.44
CA GLN A 72 9.94 0.62 -8.20
C GLN A 72 10.87 0.95 -7.05
N THR A 73 10.80 0.18 -5.96
CA THR A 73 11.70 0.41 -4.81
C THR A 73 13.16 0.27 -5.20
N SER A 74 13.48 -0.66 -6.10
CA SER A 74 14.87 -0.82 -6.60
C SER A 74 15.41 0.42 -7.32
N SER A 75 14.54 1.20 -7.95
CA SER A 75 14.92 2.40 -8.71
C SER A 75 14.74 3.71 -7.94
N LEU A 76 13.66 3.83 -7.18
CA LEU A 76 13.24 5.08 -6.53
C LEU A 76 13.49 5.12 -5.03
N ALA A 77 13.54 3.96 -4.38
CA ALA A 77 13.74 3.85 -2.94
C ALA A 77 14.51 2.55 -2.60
N PRO A 78 15.79 2.42 -3.00
CA PRO A 78 16.53 1.15 -2.94
C PRO A 78 16.70 0.58 -1.52
N ARG A 79 16.46 1.40 -0.48
CA ARG A 79 16.50 0.97 0.92
C ARG A 79 15.12 0.61 1.49
N LEU A 80 14.07 0.62 0.66
CA LEU A 80 12.72 0.24 1.07
C LEU A 80 12.51 -1.24 0.76
N ASP A 81 12.52 -2.06 1.80
CA ASP A 81 12.24 -3.49 1.71
C ASP A 81 10.81 -3.77 2.24
N LEU A 82 9.95 -4.26 1.35
CA LEU A 82 8.57 -4.63 1.63
C LEU A 82 8.37 -6.16 1.70
N SER A 83 9.44 -6.92 1.80
CA SER A 83 9.37 -8.39 1.91
C SER A 83 8.94 -8.88 3.30
N GLY A 84 9.13 -8.05 4.32
CA GLY A 84 8.78 -8.35 5.71
C GLY A 84 7.36 -7.98 6.10
N ALA A 85 7.11 -8.07 7.41
CA ALA A 85 5.83 -7.71 8.00
C ALA A 85 5.48 -6.23 7.76
N PRO A 86 4.19 -5.92 7.52
CA PRO A 86 3.74 -4.54 7.44
C PRO A 86 4.05 -3.77 8.72
N GLN A 87 4.68 -2.61 8.57
CA GLN A 87 5.00 -1.66 9.63
C GLN A 87 4.72 -0.25 9.12
N TYR A 88 4.24 0.63 10.00
CA TYR A 88 3.89 1.99 9.58
C TYR A 88 5.07 2.74 8.96
N SER A 89 6.27 2.63 9.52
CA SER A 89 7.46 3.31 9.00
C SER A 89 7.81 2.92 7.55
N LEU A 90 7.59 1.66 7.18
CA LEU A 90 7.77 1.18 5.81
C LEU A 90 6.61 1.63 4.92
N TYR A 91 5.38 1.64 5.46
CA TYR A 91 4.20 2.15 4.76
C TYR A 91 4.35 3.63 4.41
N ASP A 92 4.74 4.46 5.36
CA ASP A 92 4.93 5.90 5.16
C ASP A 92 5.99 6.21 4.08
N ARG A 93 7.07 5.43 4.04
CA ARG A 93 8.09 5.53 2.98
C ARG A 93 7.55 5.10 1.61
N ALA A 94 6.78 4.01 1.56
CA ALA A 94 6.14 3.55 0.33
C ALA A 94 5.10 4.56 -0.18
N LEU A 95 4.30 5.13 0.72
CA LEU A 95 3.34 6.17 0.41
C LEU A 95 4.02 7.43 -0.12
N THR A 96 5.11 7.86 0.52
CA THR A 96 5.93 8.99 0.06
C THR A 96 6.48 8.75 -1.34
N MET A 97 6.98 7.55 -1.62
CA MET A 97 7.43 7.16 -2.96
C MET A 97 6.28 7.22 -3.99
N ALA A 98 5.12 6.68 -3.64
CA ALA A 98 3.94 6.67 -4.52
C ALA A 98 3.44 8.10 -4.81
N LYS A 99 3.43 9.00 -3.82
CA LYS A 99 3.11 10.42 -4.01
C LYS A 99 4.10 11.12 -4.94
N ARG A 100 5.38 10.81 -4.85
CA ARG A 100 6.39 11.33 -5.80
C ARG A 100 6.17 10.83 -7.22
N VAL A 101 5.73 9.57 -7.39
CA VAL A 101 5.34 9.03 -8.70
C VAL A 101 4.14 9.80 -9.25
N ARG A 102 3.09 9.98 -8.44
CA ARG A 102 1.92 10.78 -8.80
C ARG A 102 2.33 12.16 -9.32
N ASP A 103 3.13 12.87 -8.55
CA ASP A 103 3.53 14.25 -8.89
C ASP A 103 4.32 14.27 -10.22
N LYS A 104 5.25 13.32 -10.42
CA LYS A 104 6.02 13.22 -11.66
C LYS A 104 5.18 12.87 -12.89
N VAL A 105 4.18 12.00 -12.76
CA VAL A 105 3.30 11.69 -13.91
C VAL A 105 2.36 12.84 -14.19
N THR A 106 1.93 13.58 -13.17
CA THR A 106 1.14 14.81 -13.31
C THR A 106 1.92 15.88 -14.07
N ASP A 107 3.17 16.10 -13.71
CA ASP A 107 4.07 17.06 -14.40
C ASP A 107 4.28 16.72 -15.88
N ARG A 108 4.07 15.47 -16.27
CA ARG A 108 4.18 14.99 -17.65
C ARG A 108 2.84 14.97 -18.41
N GLY A 109 1.80 15.53 -17.84
CA GLY A 109 0.49 15.67 -18.48
C GLY A 109 -0.46 14.48 -18.22
N PHE A 110 -0.09 13.53 -17.38
CA PHE A 110 -1.02 12.51 -16.90
C PHE A 110 -1.73 13.02 -15.66
N ALA A 111 -3.03 12.81 -15.54
CA ALA A 111 -3.81 13.29 -14.40
C ALA A 111 -4.39 12.08 -13.65
N PRO A 112 -3.63 11.44 -12.74
CA PRO A 112 -4.18 10.39 -11.91
C PRO A 112 -5.27 10.98 -11.00
N THR A 113 -6.44 10.33 -10.99
CA THR A 113 -7.59 10.79 -10.21
C THR A 113 -7.35 10.58 -8.71
N ASP A 114 -6.68 9.48 -8.38
CA ASP A 114 -6.40 9.08 -6.99
C ASP A 114 -5.14 8.17 -6.90
N MET A 115 -4.90 7.64 -5.71
CA MET A 115 -3.76 6.74 -5.47
C MET A 115 -3.98 5.32 -6.00
N LEU A 116 -5.20 4.92 -6.36
CA LEU A 116 -5.45 3.67 -7.07
C LEU A 116 -4.95 3.76 -8.52
N ASP A 117 -5.15 4.88 -9.18
CA ASP A 117 -4.56 5.16 -10.50
C ASP A 117 -3.04 5.10 -10.45
N VAL A 118 -2.43 5.64 -9.38
CA VAL A 118 -0.98 5.56 -9.16
C VAL A 118 -0.53 4.12 -8.94
N HIS A 119 -1.26 3.34 -8.14
CA HIS A 119 -0.98 1.92 -7.96
C HIS A 119 -1.03 1.15 -9.29
N ASP A 120 -2.04 1.40 -10.09
CA ASP A 120 -2.20 0.76 -11.40
C ASP A 120 -1.10 1.19 -12.38
N PHE A 121 -0.74 2.46 -12.41
CA PHE A 121 0.41 2.93 -13.18
C PHE A 121 1.69 2.19 -12.80
N VAL A 122 1.98 2.06 -11.50
CA VAL A 122 3.11 1.30 -10.97
C VAL A 122 3.07 -0.15 -11.44
N ARG A 123 1.91 -0.78 -11.31
CA ARG A 123 1.71 -2.19 -11.64
C ARG A 123 1.90 -2.47 -13.12
N PHE A 124 1.34 -1.63 -13.99
CA PHE A 124 1.34 -1.88 -15.43
C PHE A 124 2.62 -1.43 -16.12
N THR A 125 3.18 -0.28 -15.77
CA THR A 125 4.37 0.27 -16.44
C THR A 125 5.66 -0.50 -16.16
N LEU A 126 5.74 -1.18 -15.03
CA LEU A 126 6.90 -1.99 -14.65
C LEU A 126 6.69 -3.49 -14.86
N SER A 127 5.59 -3.90 -15.46
CA SER A 127 5.38 -5.29 -15.86
C SER A 127 6.42 -5.72 -16.91
N ALA A 128 6.71 -7.02 -16.96
CA ALA A 128 7.64 -7.55 -17.94
C ALA A 128 7.19 -7.27 -19.40
N SER A 129 5.88 -7.32 -19.64
CA SER A 129 5.28 -6.98 -20.94
C SER A 129 5.47 -5.51 -21.31
N ALA A 130 5.26 -4.59 -20.37
CA ALA A 130 5.47 -3.16 -20.59
C ALA A 130 6.94 -2.83 -20.85
N LYS A 131 7.87 -3.43 -20.08
CA LYS A 131 9.31 -3.28 -20.31
C LYS A 131 9.72 -3.76 -21.71
N LYS A 132 9.17 -4.89 -22.16
CA LYS A 132 9.40 -5.41 -23.50
C LYS A 132 8.86 -4.47 -24.58
N ALA A 133 7.65 -3.93 -24.40
CA ALA A 133 7.05 -2.98 -25.34
C ALA A 133 7.86 -1.68 -25.42
N ILE A 134 8.32 -1.14 -24.28
CA ILE A 134 9.17 0.07 -24.22
C ILE A 134 10.51 -0.18 -24.91
N ALA A 135 11.13 -1.32 -24.68
CA ALA A 135 12.39 -1.69 -25.33
C ALA A 135 12.22 -1.80 -26.86
N ALA A 136 11.12 -2.41 -27.34
CA ALA A 136 10.80 -2.50 -28.77
C ALA A 136 10.54 -1.13 -29.42
N ALA A 137 9.90 -0.20 -28.69
CA ALA A 137 9.62 1.15 -29.18
C ALA A 137 10.87 2.06 -29.25
N ARG A 138 11.95 1.70 -28.53
CA ARG A 138 13.23 2.44 -28.52
C ARG A 138 14.25 1.90 -29.54
N GLY A 139 13.98 0.74 -30.08
CA GLY A 139 14.79 0.12 -31.15
C GLY A 139 14.30 0.56 -32.50
#